data_a13bc783df366e68cf09884ec33311c1
#
_entry.id   a13bc783df366e68cf09884ec33311c1
#
_cell.length_a   1.000
_cell.length_b   1.000
_cell.length_c   1.000
_cell.angle_alpha   90.00
_cell.angle_beta   90.00
_cell.angle_gamma   90.00
#
_symmetry.space_group_name_H-M   'P 1'
#
loop_
_entity.id
_entity.type
_entity.pdbx_description
1 polymer ?
#
loop_
_entity_poly.entity_id
_entity_poly.type
_entity_poly.pdbx_seq_one_letter_code
_entity_poly.pdbx_strand_id
1 'polypeptide(L)'
;IGSTMFANCAALKSVTMEEGVQSIGANAFYGCSALETVNFPEDSLTRINANAFTYSGLTSLELPNSVTNVATAAFSHCQNLKTAKLSSSMTSIRKDTFAYSGLESIVIPDSITSIKSGVFAYCSNLKSVTLPETLTEMDEIVFYSCNALENITLPDSLTSISENLFYRCTGLANVQFGANTKNIGNSAFYGCTGLQEI
;
A
#
# COMPACT_ATOMS: atom_id res chain seq x y z
N ILE A 1 5.68 19.04 10.04
CA ILE A 1 4.96 18.53 11.22
C ILE A 1 5.91 17.63 11.99
N GLY A 2 6.06 17.85 13.31
CA GLY A 2 6.95 17.08 14.18
C GLY A 2 6.47 15.66 14.43
N SER A 3 7.41 14.80 14.88
CA SER A 3 7.07 13.42 15.27
C SER A 3 6.11 13.40 16.44
N THR A 4 5.16 12.47 16.44
CA THR A 4 4.16 12.23 17.50
C THR A 4 3.28 13.44 17.87
N MET A 5 3.36 14.54 17.09
CA MET A 5 2.74 15.82 17.46
C MET A 5 1.23 15.73 17.75
N PHE A 6 0.51 14.90 17.01
CA PHE A 6 -0.93 14.66 17.17
C PHE A 6 -1.27 13.18 17.47
N ALA A 7 -0.27 12.41 17.90
CA ALA A 7 -0.50 11.00 18.19
C ALA A 7 -1.64 10.81 19.19
N ASN A 8 -2.56 9.87 18.88
CA ASN A 8 -3.75 9.54 19.68
C ASN A 8 -4.76 10.70 19.87
N CYS A 9 -4.74 11.70 19.01
CA CYS A 9 -5.82 12.71 18.97
C CYS A 9 -7.09 12.08 18.37
N ALA A 10 -7.74 11.21 19.14
CA ALA A 10 -8.83 10.35 18.68
C ALA A 10 -10.09 11.09 18.21
N ALA A 11 -10.26 12.35 18.59
CA ALA A 11 -11.39 13.20 18.18
C ALA A 11 -11.07 14.10 16.96
N LEU A 12 -9.82 14.14 16.49
CA LEU A 12 -9.40 14.92 15.31
C LEU A 12 -10.03 14.32 14.04
N LYS A 13 -10.84 15.10 13.33
CA LYS A 13 -11.61 14.63 12.16
C LYS A 13 -10.98 14.98 10.83
N SER A 14 -10.34 16.11 10.73
CA SER A 14 -9.74 16.59 9.49
C SER A 14 -8.50 17.42 9.74
N VAL A 15 -7.59 17.42 8.80
CA VAL A 15 -6.36 18.24 8.81
C VAL A 15 -6.20 18.86 7.43
N THR A 16 -5.98 20.17 7.40
CA THR A 16 -5.53 20.89 6.21
C THR A 16 -4.12 21.39 6.47
N MET A 17 -3.20 21.10 5.58
CA MET A 17 -1.81 21.53 5.64
C MET A 17 -1.58 22.60 4.59
N GLU A 18 -1.07 23.75 5.03
CA GLU A 18 -0.72 24.84 4.14
C GLU A 18 0.61 24.59 3.42
N GLU A 19 0.83 25.32 2.31
CA GLU A 19 2.11 25.29 1.60
C GLU A 19 3.28 25.65 2.53
N GLY A 20 4.44 25.02 2.29
CA GLY A 20 5.62 25.12 3.14
C GLY A 20 5.78 23.97 4.12
N VAL A 21 4.77 23.09 4.30
CA VAL A 21 4.94 21.83 5.05
C VAL A 21 5.69 20.83 4.17
N GLN A 22 6.97 20.62 4.48
CA GLN A 22 7.84 19.73 3.68
C GLN A 22 7.81 18.26 4.12
N SER A 23 7.48 18.00 5.39
CA SER A 23 7.47 16.64 5.91
C SER A 23 6.46 16.43 7.05
N ILE A 24 5.97 15.19 7.15
CA ILE A 24 5.17 14.70 8.26
C ILE A 24 6.04 13.76 9.07
N GLY A 25 6.21 14.04 10.35
CA GLY A 25 7.07 13.31 11.28
C GLY A 25 6.56 11.89 11.58
N ALA A 26 7.44 11.05 12.11
CA ALA A 26 7.07 9.69 12.49
C ALA A 26 5.96 9.71 13.55
N ASN A 27 4.95 8.84 13.40
CA ASN A 27 3.79 8.74 14.28
C ASN A 27 3.01 10.06 14.46
N ALA A 28 3.14 11.05 13.56
CA ALA A 28 2.55 12.38 13.78
C ALA A 28 1.03 12.34 14.01
N PHE A 29 0.30 11.45 13.32
CA PHE A 29 -1.14 11.22 13.44
C PHE A 29 -1.46 9.75 13.80
N TYR A 30 -0.53 9.06 14.45
CA TYR A 30 -0.74 7.68 14.89
C TYR A 30 -1.96 7.60 15.83
N GLY A 31 -2.88 6.67 15.58
CA GLY A 31 -4.04 6.46 16.43
C GLY A 31 -5.09 7.58 16.39
N CYS A 32 -5.04 8.49 15.40
CA CYS A 32 -6.10 9.48 15.17
C CYS A 32 -7.33 8.81 14.54
N SER A 33 -8.06 8.01 15.33
CA SER A 33 -9.09 7.09 14.83
C SER A 33 -10.30 7.76 14.17
N ALA A 34 -10.58 9.05 14.48
CA ALA A 34 -11.62 9.84 13.82
C ALA A 34 -11.11 10.67 12.62
N LEU A 35 -9.81 10.61 12.28
CA LEU A 35 -9.23 11.42 11.19
C LEU A 35 -9.62 10.83 9.84
N GLU A 36 -10.68 11.35 9.25
CA GLU A 36 -11.26 10.88 7.98
C GLU A 36 -10.60 11.52 6.75
N THR A 37 -10.18 12.77 6.85
CA THR A 37 -9.67 13.54 5.71
C THR A 37 -8.39 14.30 6.05
N VAL A 38 -7.44 14.28 5.10
CA VAL A 38 -6.22 15.07 5.15
C VAL A 38 -6.03 15.75 3.80
N ASN A 39 -5.95 17.09 3.80
CA ASN A 39 -5.60 17.87 2.63
C ASN A 39 -4.11 18.19 2.70
N PHE A 40 -3.36 17.60 1.78
CA PHE A 40 -1.92 17.82 1.67
C PHE A 40 -1.61 19.04 0.82
N PRO A 41 -0.49 19.77 1.08
CA PRO A 41 -0.02 20.82 0.19
C PRO A 41 0.48 20.22 -1.13
N GLU A 42 0.17 20.86 -2.26
CA GLU A 42 0.44 20.31 -3.59
C GLU A 42 1.93 20.26 -3.96
N ASP A 43 2.70 21.28 -3.57
CA ASP A 43 4.05 21.48 -4.10
C ASP A 43 5.16 21.32 -3.05
N SER A 44 4.85 21.39 -1.76
CA SER A 44 5.88 21.45 -0.71
C SER A 44 6.14 20.15 0.03
N LEU A 45 5.14 19.26 0.15
CA LEU A 45 5.28 18.02 0.91
C LEU A 45 6.09 16.98 0.12
N THR A 46 7.27 16.62 0.64
CA THR A 46 8.15 15.64 -0.01
C THR A 46 8.24 14.30 0.71
N ARG A 47 7.91 14.28 2.02
CA ARG A 47 8.14 13.08 2.85
C ARG A 47 7.04 12.86 3.88
N ILE A 48 6.58 11.60 3.98
CA ILE A 48 5.74 11.08 5.05
C ILE A 48 6.54 10.01 5.77
N ASN A 49 6.82 10.22 7.07
CA ASN A 49 7.67 9.33 7.84
C ASN A 49 6.91 8.11 8.42
N ALA A 50 7.66 7.20 9.06
CA ALA A 50 7.15 5.91 9.52
C ALA A 50 5.93 6.05 10.45
N ASN A 51 4.94 5.20 10.23
CA ASN A 51 3.70 5.12 11.01
C ASN A 51 2.91 6.45 11.08
N ALA A 52 3.15 7.42 10.20
CA ALA A 52 2.60 8.77 10.33
C ALA A 52 1.07 8.80 10.50
N PHE A 53 0.34 7.90 9.83
CA PHE A 53 -1.12 7.77 9.88
C PHE A 53 -1.60 6.38 10.31
N THR A 54 -0.73 5.55 10.90
CA THR A 54 -1.13 4.20 11.35
C THR A 54 -2.28 4.29 12.36
N TYR A 55 -3.31 3.45 12.18
CA TYR A 55 -4.56 3.46 12.96
C TYR A 55 -5.37 4.76 12.83
N SER A 56 -5.22 5.51 11.75
CA SER A 56 -6.11 6.63 11.46
C SER A 56 -7.42 6.18 10.82
N GLY A 57 -8.44 7.03 10.92
CA GLY A 57 -9.76 6.80 10.33
C GLY A 57 -9.88 7.19 8.85
N LEU A 58 -8.77 7.45 8.14
CA LEU A 58 -8.75 7.88 6.75
C LEU A 58 -9.66 7.04 5.86
N THR A 59 -10.49 7.69 5.06
CA THR A 59 -11.42 7.04 4.12
C THR A 59 -10.89 7.00 2.69
N SER A 60 -10.10 7.99 2.32
CA SER A 60 -9.41 8.09 1.04
C SER A 60 -8.04 8.74 1.21
N LEU A 61 -7.15 8.47 0.28
CA LEU A 61 -5.81 9.05 0.22
C LEU A 61 -5.53 9.55 -1.18
N GLU A 62 -5.09 10.80 -1.31
CA GLU A 62 -4.53 11.35 -2.54
C GLU A 62 -3.20 12.03 -2.21
N LEU A 63 -2.10 11.42 -2.67
CA LEU A 63 -0.76 11.95 -2.47
C LEU A 63 -0.42 12.92 -3.61
N PRO A 64 0.00 14.16 -3.31
CA PRO A 64 0.49 15.09 -4.32
C PRO A 64 1.78 14.59 -4.95
N ASN A 65 2.05 15.02 -6.19
CA ASN A 65 3.24 14.57 -6.92
C ASN A 65 4.56 15.14 -6.36
N SER A 66 4.51 16.09 -5.45
CA SER A 66 5.68 16.50 -4.66
C SER A 66 6.21 15.43 -3.72
N VAL A 67 5.34 14.48 -3.28
CA VAL A 67 5.74 13.38 -2.37
C VAL A 67 6.61 12.37 -3.10
N THR A 68 7.86 12.25 -2.68
CA THR A 68 8.83 11.27 -3.22
C THR A 68 9.09 10.11 -2.28
N ASN A 69 8.76 10.24 -1.01
CA ASN A 69 9.07 9.22 0.00
C ASN A 69 7.92 9.05 1.00
N VAL A 70 7.36 7.83 1.02
CA VAL A 70 6.44 7.35 2.06
C VAL A 70 7.14 6.22 2.79
N ALA A 71 7.37 6.39 4.09
CA ALA A 71 8.15 5.44 4.89
C ALA A 71 7.29 4.25 5.37
N THR A 72 7.95 3.30 6.03
CA THR A 72 7.38 2.06 6.54
C THR A 72 6.08 2.29 7.34
N ALA A 73 5.05 1.49 7.03
CA ALA A 73 3.78 1.43 7.72
C ALA A 73 3.00 2.78 7.81
N ALA A 74 3.30 3.74 6.91
CA ALA A 74 2.75 5.09 7.04
C ALA A 74 1.21 5.13 7.08
N PHE A 75 0.53 4.23 6.39
CA PHE A 75 -0.94 4.09 6.34
C PHE A 75 -1.42 2.69 6.77
N SER A 76 -0.61 2.00 7.55
CA SER A 76 -0.97 0.68 8.07
C SER A 76 -2.17 0.77 9.02
N HIS A 77 -3.02 -0.26 9.05
CA HIS A 77 -4.22 -0.33 9.90
C HIS A 77 -5.24 0.81 9.68
N CYS A 78 -5.19 1.52 8.55
CA CYS A 78 -6.23 2.45 8.14
C CYS A 78 -7.44 1.66 7.59
N GLN A 79 -8.22 1.05 8.48
CA GLN A 79 -9.28 0.09 8.11
C GLN A 79 -10.43 0.71 7.30
N ASN A 80 -10.61 2.02 7.37
CA ASN A 80 -11.62 2.75 6.60
C ASN A 80 -11.13 3.23 5.23
N LEU A 81 -9.81 3.13 4.95
CA LEU A 81 -9.19 3.61 3.72
C LEU A 81 -9.57 2.71 2.54
N LYS A 82 -10.48 3.17 1.70
CA LYS A 82 -10.99 2.41 0.55
C LYS A 82 -10.22 2.63 -0.74
N THR A 83 -9.71 3.83 -0.93
CA THR A 83 -9.00 4.23 -2.15
C THR A 83 -7.72 4.96 -1.83
N ALA A 84 -6.67 4.72 -2.63
CA ALA A 84 -5.42 5.44 -2.53
C ALA A 84 -4.89 5.78 -3.92
N LYS A 85 -4.60 7.07 -4.14
CA LYS A 85 -3.87 7.56 -5.31
C LYS A 85 -2.45 7.91 -4.86
N LEU A 86 -1.48 7.20 -5.43
CA LEU A 86 -0.07 7.39 -5.13
C LEU A 86 0.54 8.50 -5.98
N SER A 87 1.59 9.13 -5.46
CA SER A 87 2.39 10.09 -6.20
C SER A 87 3.16 9.41 -7.34
N SER A 88 3.15 10.02 -8.53
CA SER A 88 3.95 9.58 -9.68
C SER A 88 5.45 9.89 -9.54
N SER A 89 5.88 10.54 -8.46
CA SER A 89 7.29 10.79 -8.16
C SER A 89 7.91 9.76 -7.20
N MET A 90 7.11 8.82 -6.70
CA MET A 90 7.61 7.71 -5.91
C MET A 90 8.19 6.63 -6.84
N THR A 91 9.29 5.98 -6.44
CA THR A 91 9.89 4.86 -7.17
C THR A 91 9.72 3.51 -6.48
N SER A 92 9.29 3.51 -5.22
CA SER A 92 9.04 2.29 -4.44
C SER A 92 7.95 2.50 -3.40
N ILE A 93 7.24 1.42 -3.06
CA ILE A 93 6.33 1.38 -1.93
C ILE A 93 7.03 0.63 -0.81
N ARG A 94 7.20 1.29 0.35
CA ARG A 94 7.95 0.77 1.49
C ARG A 94 7.16 -0.29 2.26
N LYS A 95 7.90 -1.04 3.09
CA LYS A 95 7.37 -2.14 3.92
C LYS A 95 6.09 -1.73 4.68
N ASP A 96 5.09 -2.61 4.66
CA ASP A 96 3.83 -2.53 5.42
C ASP A 96 3.03 -1.23 5.19
N THR A 97 3.32 -0.44 4.14
CA THR A 97 2.72 0.90 3.94
C THR A 97 1.20 0.90 4.07
N PHE A 98 0.50 -0.10 3.53
CA PHE A 98 -0.95 -0.25 3.56
C PHE A 98 -1.41 -1.54 4.25
N ALA A 99 -0.53 -2.22 5.00
CA ALA A 99 -0.90 -3.45 5.68
C ALA A 99 -2.14 -3.25 6.59
N TYR A 100 -3.08 -4.20 6.58
CA TYR A 100 -4.33 -4.14 7.36
C TYR A 100 -5.23 -2.95 7.01
N SER A 101 -5.07 -2.33 5.83
CA SER A 101 -5.98 -1.27 5.38
C SER A 101 -7.27 -1.83 4.77
N GLY A 102 -8.27 -0.95 4.68
CA GLY A 102 -9.57 -1.27 4.07
C GLY A 102 -9.62 -1.14 2.55
N LEU A 103 -8.45 -1.03 1.87
CA LEU A 103 -8.38 -0.83 0.42
C LEU A 103 -9.21 -1.85 -0.34
N GLU A 104 -10.05 -1.35 -1.26
CA GLU A 104 -10.86 -2.17 -2.17
C GLU A 104 -10.19 -2.33 -3.54
N SER A 105 -9.47 -1.32 -3.99
CA SER A 105 -8.68 -1.35 -5.22
C SER A 105 -7.53 -0.35 -5.17
N ILE A 106 -6.48 -0.59 -5.97
CA ILE A 106 -5.38 0.35 -6.14
C ILE A 106 -4.75 0.22 -7.54
N VAL A 107 -4.37 1.36 -8.10
CA VAL A 107 -3.54 1.44 -9.31
C VAL A 107 -2.15 1.88 -8.89
N ILE A 108 -1.14 1.08 -9.21
CA ILE A 108 0.26 1.38 -8.92
C ILE A 108 0.82 2.19 -10.10
N PRO A 109 1.38 3.39 -9.84
CA PRO A 109 1.92 4.24 -10.92
C PRO A 109 3.12 3.62 -11.64
N ASP A 110 3.31 3.99 -12.91
CA ASP A 110 4.43 3.52 -13.75
C ASP A 110 5.81 3.93 -13.22
N SER A 111 5.90 4.88 -12.32
CA SER A 111 7.14 5.26 -11.65
C SER A 111 7.64 4.22 -10.63
N ILE A 112 6.76 3.34 -10.16
CA ILE A 112 7.10 2.32 -9.16
C ILE A 112 7.81 1.14 -9.83
N THR A 113 9.01 0.85 -9.37
CA THR A 113 9.82 -0.30 -9.82
C THR A 113 9.95 -1.39 -8.76
N SER A 114 9.63 -1.09 -7.49
CA SER A 114 9.69 -2.08 -6.41
C SER A 114 8.58 -1.90 -5.36
N ILE A 115 8.02 -3.03 -4.90
CA ILE A 115 7.06 -3.12 -3.81
C ILE A 115 7.68 -3.97 -2.70
N LYS A 116 7.84 -3.37 -1.51
CA LYS A 116 8.53 -4.01 -0.39
C LYS A 116 7.60 -4.91 0.43
N SER A 117 8.20 -5.71 1.31
CA SER A 117 7.51 -6.74 2.09
C SER A 117 6.24 -6.22 2.77
N GLY A 118 5.15 -6.99 2.69
CA GLY A 118 3.91 -6.78 3.43
C GLY A 118 3.07 -5.58 3.04
N VAL A 119 3.36 -4.89 1.92
CA VAL A 119 2.68 -3.62 1.56
C VAL A 119 1.17 -3.71 1.64
N PHE A 120 0.56 -4.79 1.17
CA PHE A 120 -0.88 -5.03 1.20
C PHE A 120 -1.28 -6.22 2.08
N ALA A 121 -0.37 -6.69 2.94
CA ALA A 121 -0.67 -7.83 3.81
C ALA A 121 -1.94 -7.56 4.65
N TYR A 122 -2.84 -8.55 4.69
CA TYR A 122 -4.11 -8.48 5.41
C TYR A 122 -5.09 -7.39 4.92
N CYS A 123 -4.93 -6.89 3.68
CA CYS A 123 -5.95 -6.05 3.03
C CYS A 123 -7.11 -6.96 2.58
N SER A 124 -7.93 -7.39 3.51
CA SER A 124 -8.97 -8.41 3.28
C SER A 124 -10.07 -7.98 2.30
N ASN A 125 -10.22 -6.68 2.04
CA ASN A 125 -11.20 -6.11 1.12
C ASN A 125 -10.63 -5.83 -0.28
N LEU A 126 -9.32 -6.03 -0.50
CA LEU A 126 -8.64 -5.71 -1.75
C LEU A 126 -9.06 -6.67 -2.86
N LYS A 127 -9.85 -6.18 -3.81
CA LYS A 127 -10.42 -6.95 -4.93
C LYS A 127 -9.55 -6.91 -6.18
N SER A 128 -8.89 -5.78 -6.42
CA SER A 128 -8.09 -5.58 -7.63
C SER A 128 -6.87 -4.71 -7.38
N VAL A 129 -5.77 -5.07 -8.05
CA VAL A 129 -4.54 -4.30 -8.09
C VAL A 129 -4.08 -4.22 -9.54
N THR A 130 -3.85 -3.00 -10.04
CA THR A 130 -3.21 -2.81 -11.34
C THR A 130 -1.73 -2.56 -11.11
N LEU A 131 -0.88 -3.44 -11.64
CA LEU A 131 0.58 -3.38 -11.55
C LEU A 131 1.16 -2.77 -12.82
N PRO A 132 2.19 -1.91 -12.74
CA PRO A 132 2.83 -1.33 -13.91
C PRO A 132 3.83 -2.28 -14.56
N GLU A 133 4.05 -2.14 -15.86
CA GLU A 133 5.06 -2.90 -16.61
C GLU A 133 6.52 -2.55 -16.22
N THR A 134 6.70 -1.51 -15.46
CA THR A 134 8.02 -1.08 -14.90
C THR A 134 8.39 -1.83 -13.62
N LEU A 135 7.47 -2.60 -13.03
CA LEU A 135 7.68 -3.29 -11.76
C LEU A 135 8.61 -4.48 -11.92
N THR A 136 9.82 -4.40 -11.36
CA THR A 136 10.84 -5.45 -11.45
C THR A 136 11.05 -6.24 -10.16
N GLU A 137 10.57 -5.70 -9.03
CA GLU A 137 10.77 -6.31 -7.71
C GLU A 137 9.50 -6.26 -6.88
N MET A 138 9.12 -7.42 -6.36
CA MET A 138 8.05 -7.57 -5.37
C MET A 138 8.54 -8.52 -4.28
N ASP A 139 8.68 -7.99 -3.05
CA ASP A 139 9.20 -8.75 -1.92
C ASP A 139 8.17 -9.81 -1.42
N GLU A 140 8.56 -10.56 -0.40
CA GLU A 140 7.69 -11.57 0.22
C GLU A 140 6.45 -10.96 0.88
N ILE A 141 5.41 -11.75 1.06
CA ILE A 141 4.17 -11.45 1.79
C ILE A 141 3.41 -10.18 1.34
N VAL A 142 3.67 -9.63 0.14
CA VAL A 142 3.01 -8.39 -0.32
C VAL A 142 1.50 -8.50 -0.29
N PHE A 143 0.92 -9.63 -0.73
CA PHE A 143 -0.53 -9.87 -0.73
C PHE A 143 -0.96 -10.94 0.30
N TYR A 144 -0.21 -11.13 1.36
CA TYR A 144 -0.53 -12.13 2.38
C TYR A 144 -1.95 -11.93 2.93
N SER A 145 -2.82 -12.95 2.82
CA SER A 145 -4.22 -12.91 3.27
C SER A 145 -5.08 -11.79 2.67
N CYS A 146 -4.86 -11.43 1.40
CA CYS A 146 -5.77 -10.58 0.62
C CYS A 146 -6.96 -11.43 0.14
N ASN A 147 -7.91 -11.71 1.03
CA ASN A 147 -8.94 -12.72 0.81
C ASN A 147 -9.99 -12.37 -0.27
N ALA A 148 -10.16 -11.08 -0.57
CA ALA A 148 -11.07 -10.61 -1.62
C ALA A 148 -10.39 -10.48 -3.00
N LEU A 149 -9.07 -10.69 -3.13
CA LEU A 149 -8.37 -10.60 -4.40
C LEU A 149 -8.75 -11.82 -5.26
N GLU A 150 -9.44 -11.58 -6.37
CA GLU A 150 -9.96 -12.63 -7.25
C GLU A 150 -9.03 -12.93 -8.42
N ASN A 151 -8.47 -11.88 -9.01
CA ASN A 151 -7.63 -12.00 -10.22
C ASN A 151 -6.43 -11.06 -10.09
N ILE A 152 -5.29 -11.49 -10.62
CA ILE A 152 -4.11 -10.63 -10.76
C ILE A 152 -3.34 -10.96 -12.02
N THR A 153 -2.89 -9.91 -12.71
CA THR A 153 -1.95 -10.00 -13.82
C THR A 153 -0.60 -9.46 -13.36
N LEU A 154 0.43 -10.28 -13.48
CA LEU A 154 1.80 -9.92 -13.14
C LEU A 154 2.53 -9.45 -14.41
N PRO A 155 3.29 -8.35 -14.35
CA PRO A 155 3.94 -7.78 -15.52
C PRO A 155 5.09 -8.64 -16.03
N ASP A 156 5.42 -8.52 -17.30
CA ASP A 156 6.54 -9.24 -17.95
C ASP A 156 7.91 -8.89 -17.37
N SER A 157 8.04 -7.72 -16.74
CA SER A 157 9.24 -7.27 -16.04
C SER A 157 9.52 -8.04 -14.75
N LEU A 158 8.51 -8.70 -14.16
CA LEU A 158 8.65 -9.45 -12.90
C LEU A 158 9.09 -10.89 -13.18
N THR A 159 10.37 -11.17 -13.03
CA THR A 159 10.95 -12.47 -13.39
C THR A 159 10.84 -13.54 -12.29
N SER A 160 10.48 -13.16 -11.08
CA SER A 160 10.38 -14.06 -9.94
C SER A 160 9.18 -13.71 -9.06
N ILE A 161 8.47 -14.72 -8.62
CA ILE A 161 7.41 -14.63 -7.61
C ILE A 161 8.03 -14.96 -6.25
N SER A 162 7.96 -14.02 -5.32
CA SER A 162 8.60 -14.15 -4.02
C SER A 162 7.90 -15.16 -3.11
N GLU A 163 8.61 -15.58 -2.07
CA GLU A 163 8.08 -16.48 -1.04
C GLU A 163 6.84 -15.88 -0.36
N ASN A 164 5.79 -16.71 -0.15
CA ASN A 164 4.55 -16.33 0.52
C ASN A 164 3.80 -15.13 -0.14
N LEU A 165 4.07 -14.79 -1.40
CA LEU A 165 3.54 -13.58 -2.03
C LEU A 165 2.01 -13.49 -1.93
N PHE A 166 1.29 -14.60 -2.21
CA PHE A 166 -0.16 -14.73 -2.14
C PHE A 166 -0.62 -15.72 -1.06
N TYR A 167 0.20 -15.91 -0.02
CA TYR A 167 -0.14 -16.85 1.05
C TYR A 167 -1.53 -16.57 1.62
N ARG A 168 -2.43 -17.59 1.60
CA ARG A 168 -3.84 -17.50 2.06
C ARG A 168 -4.70 -16.45 1.35
N CYS A 169 -4.43 -16.11 0.11
CA CYS A 169 -5.39 -15.39 -0.72
C CYS A 169 -6.54 -16.31 -1.12
N THR A 170 -7.49 -16.56 -0.21
CA THR A 170 -8.51 -17.59 -0.37
C THR A 170 -9.49 -17.33 -1.53
N GLY A 171 -9.67 -16.05 -1.93
CA GLY A 171 -10.51 -15.66 -3.07
C GLY A 171 -9.80 -15.68 -4.42
N LEU A 172 -8.46 -15.84 -4.44
CA LEU A 172 -7.68 -15.77 -5.67
C LEU A 172 -8.02 -16.95 -6.59
N ALA A 173 -8.69 -16.65 -7.71
CA ALA A 173 -9.17 -17.64 -8.68
C ALA A 173 -8.23 -17.76 -9.88
N ASN A 174 -7.67 -16.66 -10.37
CA ASN A 174 -6.82 -16.67 -11.56
C ASN A 174 -5.57 -15.80 -11.34
N VAL A 175 -4.43 -16.33 -11.81
CA VAL A 175 -3.15 -15.61 -11.83
C VAL A 175 -2.59 -15.68 -13.25
N GLN A 176 -2.46 -14.51 -13.87
CA GLN A 176 -1.75 -14.42 -15.14
C GLN A 176 -0.30 -14.01 -14.87
N PHE A 177 0.63 -14.90 -15.19
CA PHE A 177 2.06 -14.61 -15.08
C PHE A 177 2.55 -13.78 -16.26
N GLY A 178 3.51 -12.90 -16.00
CA GLY A 178 4.30 -12.27 -17.05
C GLY A 178 5.11 -13.32 -17.86
N ALA A 179 5.31 -13.06 -19.14
CA ALA A 179 5.98 -13.99 -20.06
C ALA A 179 7.42 -14.34 -19.63
N ASN A 180 8.05 -13.50 -18.81
CA ASN A 180 9.42 -13.71 -18.34
C ASN A 180 9.52 -14.30 -16.94
N THR A 181 8.42 -14.74 -16.33
CA THR A 181 8.44 -15.39 -15.02
C THR A 181 9.21 -16.72 -15.08
N LYS A 182 10.26 -16.85 -14.25
CA LYS A 182 11.17 -18.01 -14.24
C LYS A 182 11.11 -18.81 -12.95
N ASN A 183 10.81 -18.15 -11.84
CA ASN A 183 10.86 -18.77 -10.51
C ASN A 183 9.61 -18.43 -9.71
N ILE A 184 9.13 -19.42 -8.94
CA ILE A 184 8.06 -19.26 -7.97
C ILE A 184 8.61 -19.69 -6.61
N GLY A 185 8.58 -18.76 -5.65
CA GLY A 185 9.09 -18.96 -4.30
C GLY A 185 8.24 -19.91 -3.46
N ASN A 186 8.82 -20.36 -2.36
CA ASN A 186 8.16 -21.30 -1.44
C ASN A 186 6.83 -20.72 -0.95
N SER A 187 5.80 -21.57 -0.90
CA SER A 187 4.49 -21.20 -0.36
C SER A 187 3.83 -19.98 -1.01
N ALA A 188 4.27 -19.56 -2.21
CA ALA A 188 3.74 -18.36 -2.88
C ALA A 188 2.22 -18.37 -2.99
N PHE A 189 1.60 -19.54 -3.21
CA PHE A 189 0.15 -19.75 -3.33
C PHE A 189 -0.42 -20.70 -2.25
N TYR A 190 0.30 -20.87 -1.14
CA TYR A 190 -0.20 -21.75 -0.08
C TYR A 190 -1.54 -21.22 0.47
N GLY A 191 -2.56 -22.08 0.48
CA GLY A 191 -3.88 -21.74 1.01
C GLY A 191 -4.73 -20.85 0.09
N CYS A 192 -4.35 -20.66 -1.18
CA CYS A 192 -5.20 -20.05 -2.21
C CYS A 192 -6.29 -21.05 -2.63
N THR A 193 -7.28 -21.26 -1.78
CA THR A 193 -8.30 -22.32 -1.97
C THR A 193 -9.27 -22.04 -3.13
N GLY A 194 -9.32 -20.78 -3.62
CA GLY A 194 -10.10 -20.39 -4.78
C GLY A 194 -9.41 -20.60 -6.12
N LEU A 195 -8.11 -20.97 -6.14
CA LEU A 195 -7.31 -20.99 -7.35
C LEU A 195 -7.77 -22.08 -8.32
N GLN A 196 -8.14 -21.66 -9.53
CA GLN A 196 -8.68 -22.51 -10.59
C GLN A 196 -7.72 -22.61 -11.77
N GLU A 197 -7.03 -21.53 -12.10
CA GLU A 197 -6.09 -21.43 -13.23
C GLU A 197 -4.82 -20.67 -12.85
N ILE A 198 -3.70 -21.08 -13.46
CA ILE A 198 -2.39 -20.52 -13.21
C ILE A 198 -1.51 -20.55 -14.47
#